data_9661e76bffe2cd0de90845a4ed231195
#
_entry.id   9661e76bffe2cd0de90845a4ed231195
#
_cell.length_a   1.000
_cell.length_b   1.000
_cell.length_c   1.000
_cell.angle_alpha   90.00
_cell.angle_beta   90.00
_cell.angle_gamma   90.00
#
_symmetry.space_group_name_H-M   'P 1'
#
loop_
_entity.id
_entity.type
_entity.pdbx_description
1 polymer ?
#
loop_
_entity_poly.entity_id
_entity_poly.type
_entity_poly.pdbx_seq_one_letter_code
_entity_poly.pdbx_strand_id
1 'polypeptide(L)'
;SLSSLILSEALILKKDFQAAKKIINISLRHNKNDPKIYYLAAKIYFLEDNLKKSKNLIDEALKLNEDNIDILFLLGNINLKKNLFAEAIEVYEKILKINNGFWPAHNNIGLANFELGKIELSKTNFINALKNTNNAESMLGLAIVLFTQNPDNEESFNIAKKAILSSPKFINSEFRKSELWGVEIQKITSQFFKKNKELNDY
;
A
#
# COMPACT_ATOMS: atom_id res chain seq x y z
N SER A 1 24.48 -13.61 4.72
CA SER A 1 24.56 -13.31 6.16
C SER A 1 23.51 -12.23 6.53
N LEU A 2 23.17 -12.10 7.82
CA LEU A 2 22.22 -11.08 8.28
C LEU A 2 22.68 -9.66 7.88
N SER A 3 23.96 -9.38 7.99
CA SER A 3 24.56 -8.09 7.62
C SER A 3 24.31 -7.73 6.14
N SER A 4 24.37 -8.68 5.22
CA SER A 4 24.12 -8.42 3.80
C SER A 4 22.66 -8.11 3.51
N LEU A 5 21.70 -8.69 4.26
CA LEU A 5 20.28 -8.37 4.11
C LEU A 5 19.97 -6.97 4.64
N ILE A 6 20.52 -6.60 5.79
CA ILE A 6 20.36 -5.23 6.35
C ILE A 6 20.95 -4.19 5.38
N LEU A 7 22.15 -4.47 4.81
CA LEU A 7 22.73 -3.57 3.82
C LEU A 7 21.86 -3.46 2.56
N SER A 8 21.28 -4.57 2.10
CA SER A 8 20.36 -4.56 0.96
C SER A 8 19.11 -3.71 1.24
N GLU A 9 18.52 -3.81 2.44
CA GLU A 9 17.38 -2.98 2.84
C GLU A 9 17.75 -1.48 2.85
N ALA A 10 18.91 -1.14 3.41
CA ALA A 10 19.39 0.24 3.42
C ALA A 10 19.61 0.80 2.00
N LEU A 11 20.15 -0.01 1.09
CA LEU A 11 20.33 0.37 -0.32
C LEU A 11 18.99 0.53 -1.05
N ILE A 12 18.01 -0.32 -0.76
CA ILE A 12 16.65 -0.20 -1.31
C ILE A 12 16.01 1.12 -0.86
N LEU A 13 16.15 1.49 0.42
CA LEU A 13 15.65 2.76 0.94
C LEU A 13 16.32 3.96 0.28
N LYS A 14 17.63 3.85 -0.05
CA LYS A 14 18.39 4.87 -0.81
C LYS A 14 18.11 4.85 -2.31
N LYS A 15 17.27 3.91 -2.78
CA LYS A 15 16.98 3.66 -4.21
C LYS A 15 18.20 3.24 -5.04
N ASP A 16 19.28 2.78 -4.40
CA ASP A 16 20.43 2.16 -5.08
C ASP A 16 20.13 0.69 -5.38
N PHE A 17 19.24 0.47 -6.35
CA PHE A 17 18.77 -0.86 -6.71
C PHE A 17 19.87 -1.72 -7.34
N GLN A 18 20.85 -1.11 -8.01
CA GLN A 18 21.94 -1.84 -8.64
C GLN A 18 22.88 -2.46 -7.59
N ALA A 19 23.27 -1.68 -6.58
CA ALA A 19 24.07 -2.19 -5.48
C ALA A 19 23.31 -3.24 -4.67
N ALA A 20 22.01 -3.00 -4.37
CA ALA A 20 21.16 -3.95 -3.67
C ALA A 20 21.07 -5.29 -4.41
N LYS A 21 20.83 -5.28 -5.73
CA LYS A 21 20.77 -6.50 -6.56
C LYS A 21 22.07 -7.31 -6.53
N LYS A 22 23.24 -6.63 -6.56
CA LYS A 22 24.54 -7.34 -6.47
C LYS A 22 24.65 -8.12 -5.16
N ILE A 23 24.31 -7.50 -4.04
CA ILE A 23 24.36 -8.15 -2.71
C ILE A 23 23.34 -9.29 -2.62
N ILE A 24 22.10 -9.07 -3.08
CA ILE A 24 21.05 -10.09 -3.09
C ILE A 24 21.47 -11.31 -3.94
N ASN A 25 22.05 -11.10 -5.12
CA ASN A 25 22.52 -12.19 -5.97
C ASN A 25 23.64 -13.00 -5.32
N ILE A 26 24.55 -12.37 -4.58
CA ILE A 26 25.56 -13.07 -3.79
C ILE A 26 24.88 -13.87 -2.67
N SER A 27 23.92 -13.27 -1.96
CA SER A 27 23.19 -13.94 -0.88
C SER A 27 22.42 -15.17 -1.37
N LEU A 28 21.77 -15.10 -2.56
CA LEU A 28 21.08 -16.23 -3.18
C LEU A 28 22.01 -17.40 -3.54
N ARG A 29 23.26 -17.12 -3.93
CA ARG A 29 24.25 -18.18 -4.21
C ARG A 29 24.65 -18.95 -2.95
N HIS A 30 24.66 -18.28 -1.80
CA HIS A 30 25.06 -18.86 -0.52
C HIS A 30 23.88 -19.49 0.25
N ASN A 31 22.67 -18.96 0.12
CA ASN A 31 21.49 -19.49 0.80
C ASN A 31 20.24 -19.29 -0.04
N LYS A 32 19.79 -20.37 -0.68
CA LYS A 32 18.57 -20.37 -1.50
C LYS A 32 17.28 -20.60 -0.69
N ASN A 33 17.41 -20.92 0.60
CA ASN A 33 16.27 -21.28 1.46
C ASN A 33 15.86 -20.15 2.42
N ASP A 34 16.35 -18.93 2.18
CA ASP A 34 15.97 -17.78 2.99
C ASP A 34 14.88 -16.94 2.25
N PRO A 35 13.62 -16.96 2.71
CA PRO A 35 12.52 -16.25 2.07
C PRO A 35 12.75 -14.73 2.01
N LYS A 36 13.53 -14.18 2.96
CA LYS A 36 13.83 -12.74 3.01
C LYS A 36 14.66 -12.27 1.81
N ILE A 37 15.53 -13.13 1.28
CA ILE A 37 16.33 -12.79 0.09
C ILE A 37 15.43 -12.61 -1.14
N TYR A 38 14.49 -13.54 -1.35
CA TYR A 38 13.50 -13.46 -2.43
C TYR A 38 12.57 -12.25 -2.26
N TYR A 39 12.12 -11.99 -1.03
CA TYR A 39 11.32 -10.82 -0.71
C TYR A 39 12.03 -9.50 -1.07
N LEU A 40 13.30 -9.33 -0.67
CA LEU A 40 14.06 -8.12 -0.98
C LEU A 40 14.31 -7.97 -2.49
N ALA A 41 14.59 -9.07 -3.20
CA ALA A 41 14.67 -9.05 -4.65
C ALA A 41 13.35 -8.64 -5.30
N ALA A 42 12.23 -9.21 -4.82
CA ALA A 42 10.89 -8.88 -5.30
C ALA A 42 10.54 -7.42 -5.07
N LYS A 43 10.88 -6.89 -3.89
CA LYS A 43 10.66 -5.47 -3.53
C LYS A 43 11.37 -4.52 -4.48
N ILE A 44 12.61 -4.84 -4.90
CA ILE A 44 13.33 -4.03 -5.89
C ILE A 44 12.57 -4.03 -7.22
N TYR A 45 12.17 -5.21 -7.73
CA TYR A 45 11.44 -5.29 -8.99
C TYR A 45 10.07 -4.64 -8.95
N PHE A 46 9.40 -4.66 -7.79
CA PHE A 46 8.17 -3.91 -7.57
C PHE A 46 8.38 -2.39 -7.70
N LEU A 47 9.45 -1.87 -7.09
CA LEU A 47 9.82 -0.45 -7.15
C LEU A 47 10.30 -0.02 -8.54
N GLU A 48 10.85 -0.94 -9.33
CA GLU A 48 11.21 -0.74 -10.75
C GLU A 48 10.02 -0.99 -11.71
N ASP A 49 8.81 -1.19 -11.20
CA ASP A 49 7.61 -1.48 -11.97
C ASP A 49 7.63 -2.80 -12.77
N ASN A 50 8.57 -3.70 -12.46
CA ASN A 50 8.62 -5.02 -13.06
C ASN A 50 7.79 -6.03 -12.27
N LEU A 51 6.46 -5.86 -12.33
CA LEU A 51 5.52 -6.63 -11.53
C LEU A 51 5.56 -8.14 -11.81
N LYS A 52 5.91 -8.55 -13.04
CA LYS A 52 6.02 -9.96 -13.40
C LYS A 52 7.18 -10.63 -12.65
N LYS A 53 8.37 -10.02 -12.68
CA LYS A 53 9.53 -10.55 -11.94
C LYS A 53 9.31 -10.49 -10.44
N SER A 54 8.73 -9.40 -9.94
CA SER A 54 8.39 -9.26 -8.53
C SER A 54 7.50 -10.42 -8.07
N LYS A 55 6.39 -10.68 -8.80
CA LYS A 55 5.48 -11.78 -8.46
C LYS A 55 6.17 -13.14 -8.43
N ASN A 56 6.96 -13.46 -9.45
CA ASN A 56 7.66 -14.75 -9.48
C ASN A 56 8.58 -14.95 -8.25
N LEU A 57 9.26 -13.90 -7.80
CA LEU A 57 10.11 -13.95 -6.62
C LEU A 57 9.30 -14.06 -5.31
N ILE A 58 8.14 -13.40 -5.25
CA ILE A 58 7.21 -13.56 -4.12
C ILE A 58 6.69 -14.99 -4.05
N ASP A 59 6.36 -15.61 -5.19
CA ASP A 59 5.91 -17.00 -5.21
C ASP A 59 6.99 -17.95 -4.66
N GLU A 60 8.28 -17.72 -4.97
CA GLU A 60 9.38 -18.47 -4.36
C GLU A 60 9.54 -18.20 -2.86
N ALA A 61 9.37 -16.95 -2.42
CA ALA A 61 9.41 -16.59 -1.01
C ALA A 61 8.28 -17.26 -0.21
N LEU A 62 7.05 -17.32 -0.75
CA LEU A 62 5.90 -17.95 -0.12
C LEU A 62 6.01 -19.47 -0.01
N LYS A 63 6.68 -20.15 -0.94
CA LYS A 63 7.00 -21.59 -0.81
C LYS A 63 7.86 -21.89 0.43
N LEU A 64 8.68 -20.92 0.85
CA LEU A 64 9.56 -21.06 2.01
C LEU A 64 8.90 -20.57 3.32
N ASN A 65 7.98 -19.60 3.23
CA ASN A 65 7.23 -19.08 4.38
C ASN A 65 5.90 -18.49 3.92
N GLU A 66 4.85 -19.29 3.96
CA GLU A 66 3.52 -18.95 3.42
C GLU A 66 2.73 -17.91 4.25
N ASP A 67 3.05 -17.77 5.53
CA ASP A 67 2.35 -16.90 6.47
C ASP A 67 3.15 -15.63 6.83
N ASN A 68 4.21 -15.34 6.09
CA ASN A 68 4.99 -14.13 6.34
C ASN A 68 4.23 -12.88 5.88
N ILE A 69 3.89 -12.00 6.83
CA ILE A 69 3.09 -10.79 6.60
C ILE A 69 3.73 -9.86 5.56
N ASP A 70 5.06 -9.65 5.61
CA ASP A 70 5.74 -8.75 4.67
C ASP A 70 5.66 -9.27 3.22
N ILE A 71 5.81 -10.59 3.05
CA ILE A 71 5.73 -11.26 1.75
C ILE A 71 4.29 -11.19 1.21
N LEU A 72 3.30 -11.54 2.05
CA LEU A 72 1.88 -11.43 1.70
C LEU A 72 1.50 -9.98 1.38
N PHE A 73 1.97 -9.02 2.15
CA PHE A 73 1.67 -7.61 1.92
C PHE A 73 2.21 -7.12 0.58
N LEU A 74 3.43 -7.51 0.21
CA LEU A 74 3.98 -7.19 -1.12
C LEU A 74 3.21 -7.88 -2.24
N LEU A 75 2.73 -9.13 -2.04
CA LEU A 75 1.86 -9.80 -3.01
C LEU A 75 0.54 -9.03 -3.21
N GLY A 76 -0.10 -8.60 -2.11
CA GLY A 76 -1.31 -7.77 -2.16
C GLY A 76 -1.06 -6.46 -2.93
N ASN A 77 0.06 -5.78 -2.66
CA ASN A 77 0.44 -4.55 -3.36
C ASN A 77 0.70 -4.78 -4.86
N ILE A 78 1.30 -5.90 -5.24
CA ILE A 78 1.47 -6.30 -6.65
C ILE A 78 0.10 -6.45 -7.32
N ASN A 79 -0.85 -7.12 -6.64
CA ASN A 79 -2.20 -7.31 -7.17
C ASN A 79 -2.95 -5.98 -7.31
N LEU A 80 -2.88 -5.08 -6.30
CA LEU A 80 -3.45 -3.73 -6.40
C LEU A 80 -2.90 -2.96 -7.61
N LYS A 81 -1.58 -2.96 -7.78
CA LYS A 81 -0.91 -2.27 -8.88
C LYS A 81 -1.27 -2.83 -10.25
N LYS A 82 -1.72 -4.08 -10.31
CA LYS A 82 -2.24 -4.75 -11.51
C LYS A 82 -3.74 -4.60 -11.68
N ASN A 83 -4.43 -3.87 -10.80
CA ASN A 83 -5.89 -3.74 -10.73
C ASN A 83 -6.62 -5.07 -10.49
N LEU A 84 -5.94 -6.05 -9.89
CA LEU A 84 -6.51 -7.32 -9.46
C LEU A 84 -7.06 -7.15 -8.04
N PHE A 85 -8.12 -6.35 -7.92
CA PHE A 85 -8.61 -5.85 -6.63
C PHE A 85 -9.18 -6.98 -5.75
N ALA A 86 -9.89 -7.94 -6.34
CA ALA A 86 -10.46 -9.07 -5.59
C ALA A 86 -9.34 -9.95 -5.02
N GLU A 87 -8.34 -10.29 -5.83
CA GLU A 87 -7.19 -11.09 -5.41
C GLU A 87 -6.32 -10.34 -4.38
N ALA A 88 -6.23 -9.01 -4.48
CA ALA A 88 -5.56 -8.20 -3.47
C ALA A 88 -6.26 -8.29 -2.11
N ILE A 89 -7.60 -8.17 -2.10
CA ILE A 89 -8.42 -8.30 -0.88
C ILE A 89 -8.20 -9.67 -0.23
N GLU A 90 -8.26 -10.76 -1.00
CA GLU A 90 -8.04 -12.11 -0.47
C GLU A 90 -6.68 -12.27 0.24
N VAL A 91 -5.63 -11.68 -0.35
CA VAL A 91 -4.28 -11.71 0.25
C VAL A 91 -4.22 -10.88 1.52
N TYR A 92 -4.80 -9.68 1.54
CA TYR A 92 -4.82 -8.85 2.75
C TYR A 92 -5.69 -9.45 3.86
N GLU A 93 -6.77 -10.15 3.52
CA GLU A 93 -7.59 -10.89 4.50
C GLU A 93 -6.80 -12.04 5.16
N LYS A 94 -5.88 -12.70 4.43
CA LYS A 94 -4.94 -13.65 5.05
C LYS A 94 -4.07 -12.96 6.09
N ILE A 95 -3.53 -11.77 5.79
CA ILE A 95 -2.76 -10.99 6.76
C ILE A 95 -3.60 -10.67 8.00
N LEU A 96 -4.86 -10.25 7.82
CA LEU A 96 -5.74 -9.91 8.93
C LEU A 96 -6.15 -11.11 9.79
N LYS A 97 -6.11 -12.33 9.24
CA LYS A 97 -6.26 -13.57 10.04
C LYS A 97 -5.05 -13.82 10.95
N ILE A 98 -3.84 -13.42 10.52
CA ILE A 98 -2.60 -13.54 11.30
C ILE A 98 -2.49 -12.39 12.31
N ASN A 99 -2.75 -11.17 11.87
CA ASN A 99 -2.70 -9.94 12.66
C ASN A 99 -3.86 -9.02 12.28
N ASN A 100 -4.94 -9.09 13.03
CA ASN A 100 -6.17 -8.37 12.74
C ASN A 100 -6.02 -6.84 12.93
N GLY A 101 -5.01 -6.39 13.67
CA GLY A 101 -4.67 -4.97 13.86
C GLY A 101 -3.71 -4.39 12.82
N PHE A 102 -3.34 -5.14 11.79
CA PHE A 102 -2.43 -4.65 10.76
C PHE A 102 -3.13 -3.62 9.86
N TRP A 103 -3.09 -2.35 10.29
CA TRP A 103 -3.80 -1.25 9.64
C TRP A 103 -3.49 -1.09 8.14
N PRO A 104 -2.26 -1.38 7.61
CA PRO A 104 -2.00 -1.23 6.18
C PRO A 104 -2.85 -2.16 5.31
N ALA A 105 -3.16 -3.38 5.81
CA ALA A 105 -4.06 -4.29 5.10
C ALA A 105 -5.49 -3.74 5.06
N HIS A 106 -6.01 -3.24 6.19
CA HIS A 106 -7.32 -2.58 6.20
C HIS A 106 -7.37 -1.39 5.25
N ASN A 107 -6.35 -0.52 5.25
CA ASN A 107 -6.26 0.61 4.32
C ASN A 107 -6.36 0.15 2.87
N ASN A 108 -5.54 -0.82 2.48
CA ASN A 108 -5.47 -1.30 1.10
C ASN A 108 -6.72 -2.07 0.67
N ILE A 109 -7.40 -2.79 1.58
CA ILE A 109 -8.73 -3.35 1.34
C ILE A 109 -9.75 -2.22 1.12
N GLY A 110 -9.64 -1.11 1.87
CA GLY A 110 -10.46 0.08 1.68
C GLY A 110 -10.30 0.66 0.28
N LEU A 111 -9.06 0.84 -0.19
CA LEU A 111 -8.75 1.30 -1.55
C LEU A 111 -9.32 0.33 -2.61
N ALA A 112 -9.07 -0.98 -2.46
CA ALA A 112 -9.56 -1.99 -3.40
C ALA A 112 -11.09 -2.03 -3.50
N ASN A 113 -11.79 -1.96 -2.34
CA ASN A 113 -13.25 -1.92 -2.32
C ASN A 113 -13.80 -0.65 -2.98
N PHE A 114 -13.11 0.50 -2.84
CA PHE A 114 -13.51 1.72 -3.52
C PHE A 114 -13.47 1.55 -5.05
N GLU A 115 -12.39 0.99 -5.58
CA GLU A 115 -12.23 0.71 -7.02
C GLU A 115 -13.29 -0.28 -7.54
N LEU A 116 -13.75 -1.22 -6.69
CA LEU A 116 -14.84 -2.15 -7.00
C LEU A 116 -16.25 -1.53 -6.83
N GLY A 117 -16.36 -0.26 -6.47
CA GLY A 117 -17.64 0.41 -6.19
C GLY A 117 -18.32 -0.05 -4.89
N LYS A 118 -17.64 -0.82 -4.04
CA LYS A 118 -18.16 -1.35 -2.76
C LYS A 118 -17.97 -0.31 -1.65
N ILE A 119 -18.65 0.81 -1.75
CA ILE A 119 -18.43 2.02 -0.95
C ILE A 119 -18.57 1.77 0.57
N GLU A 120 -19.58 1.03 1.02
CA GLU A 120 -19.76 0.72 2.45
C GLU A 120 -18.65 -0.17 3.02
N LEU A 121 -18.17 -1.15 2.23
CA LEU A 121 -17.03 -1.98 2.63
C LEU A 121 -15.73 -1.16 2.65
N SER A 122 -15.55 -0.24 1.70
CA SER A 122 -14.44 0.70 1.70
C SER A 122 -14.43 1.54 2.98
N LYS A 123 -15.59 2.16 3.34
CA LYS A 123 -15.76 2.93 4.57
C LYS A 123 -15.38 2.14 5.81
N THR A 124 -15.94 0.93 5.93
CA THR A 124 -15.69 0.04 7.08
C THR A 124 -14.20 -0.25 7.23
N ASN A 125 -13.50 -0.50 6.11
CA ASN A 125 -12.08 -0.84 6.15
C ASN A 125 -11.21 0.38 6.50
N PHE A 126 -11.49 1.58 5.99
CA PHE A 126 -10.78 2.78 6.43
C PHE A 126 -11.01 3.08 7.93
N ILE A 127 -12.24 2.90 8.43
CA ILE A 127 -12.51 3.02 9.87
C ILE A 127 -11.70 1.99 10.67
N ASN A 128 -11.62 0.73 10.22
CA ASN A 128 -10.81 -0.30 10.87
C ASN A 128 -9.32 0.05 10.87
N ALA A 129 -8.80 0.61 9.76
CA ALA A 129 -7.43 1.09 9.68
C ALA A 129 -7.14 2.21 10.69
N LEU A 130 -8.13 3.02 11.05
CA LEU A 130 -7.99 4.14 11.96
C LEU A 130 -8.20 3.79 13.44
N LYS A 131 -8.63 2.57 13.79
CA LYS A 131 -8.93 2.20 15.19
C LYS A 131 -7.77 2.43 16.16
N ASN A 132 -6.52 2.19 15.70
CA ASN A 132 -5.33 2.27 16.55
C ASN A 132 -4.25 3.20 15.98
N THR A 133 -4.59 4.02 15.00
CA THR A 133 -3.64 4.92 14.34
C THR A 133 -4.34 6.14 13.75
N ASN A 134 -3.64 7.27 13.72
CA ASN A 134 -4.08 8.49 13.02
C ASN A 134 -3.38 8.59 11.66
N ASN A 135 -3.45 7.54 10.86
CA ASN A 135 -2.79 7.49 9.56
C ASN A 135 -3.46 8.44 8.56
N ALA A 136 -2.67 9.35 7.98
CA ALA A 136 -3.16 10.38 7.06
C ALA A 136 -3.81 9.79 5.80
N GLU A 137 -3.27 8.69 5.29
CA GLU A 137 -3.80 8.02 4.10
C GLU A 137 -5.20 7.49 4.34
N SER A 138 -5.38 6.73 5.43
CA SER A 138 -6.69 6.17 5.80
C SER A 138 -7.70 7.25 6.17
N MET A 139 -7.26 8.35 6.81
CA MET A 139 -8.13 9.51 7.06
C MET A 139 -8.61 10.13 5.75
N LEU A 140 -7.70 10.38 4.79
CA LEU A 140 -8.11 10.93 3.50
C LEU A 140 -9.00 9.95 2.74
N GLY A 141 -8.69 8.66 2.74
CA GLY A 141 -9.53 7.62 2.13
C GLY A 141 -10.96 7.64 2.70
N LEU A 142 -11.11 7.69 4.02
CA LEU A 142 -12.40 7.80 4.68
C LEU A 142 -13.14 9.10 4.28
N ALA A 143 -12.44 10.22 4.25
CA ALA A 143 -13.01 11.50 3.83
C ALA A 143 -13.58 11.42 2.40
N ILE A 144 -12.84 10.81 1.47
CA ILE A 144 -13.29 10.65 0.08
C ILE A 144 -14.51 9.73 -0.03
N VAL A 145 -14.56 8.67 0.78
CA VAL A 145 -15.76 7.80 0.86
C VAL A 145 -16.97 8.60 1.34
N LEU A 146 -16.85 9.38 2.42
CA LEU A 146 -17.94 10.22 2.94
C LEU A 146 -18.38 11.27 1.91
N PHE A 147 -17.44 11.91 1.23
CA PHE A 147 -17.73 12.84 0.14
C PHE A 147 -18.47 12.16 -1.03
N THR A 148 -18.12 10.93 -1.35
CA THR A 148 -18.81 10.15 -2.40
C THR A 148 -20.27 9.89 -2.04
N GLN A 149 -20.55 9.65 -0.76
CA GLN A 149 -21.91 9.43 -0.25
C GLN A 149 -22.72 10.73 -0.18
N ASN A 150 -22.10 11.80 0.27
CA ASN A 150 -22.70 13.14 0.34
C ASN A 150 -21.61 14.21 0.13
N PRO A 151 -21.59 14.91 -1.02
CA PRO A 151 -20.60 15.93 -1.32
C PRO A 151 -20.63 17.15 -0.38
N ASP A 152 -21.69 17.35 0.39
CA ASP A 152 -21.84 18.43 1.37
C ASP A 152 -21.56 17.98 2.82
N ASN A 153 -20.98 16.81 3.00
CA ASN A 153 -20.68 16.25 4.31
C ASN A 153 -19.51 17.02 4.97
N GLU A 154 -19.81 17.80 6.03
CA GLU A 154 -18.81 18.57 6.77
C GLU A 154 -17.77 17.68 7.47
N GLU A 155 -18.13 16.47 7.88
CA GLU A 155 -17.21 15.52 8.49
C GLU A 155 -16.13 15.10 7.50
N SER A 156 -16.50 14.90 6.22
CA SER A 156 -15.55 14.63 5.14
C SER A 156 -14.45 15.70 5.05
N PHE A 157 -14.86 16.99 5.05
CA PHE A 157 -13.93 18.11 5.03
C PHE A 157 -13.01 18.11 6.26
N ASN A 158 -13.58 17.96 7.46
CA ASN A 158 -12.84 18.00 8.71
C ASN A 158 -11.81 16.86 8.83
N ILE A 159 -12.15 15.64 8.38
CA ILE A 159 -11.23 14.50 8.36
C ILE A 159 -10.12 14.73 7.33
N ALA A 160 -10.47 15.19 6.11
CA ALA A 160 -9.48 15.49 5.08
C ALA A 160 -8.50 16.58 5.53
N LYS A 161 -8.99 17.66 6.18
CA LYS A 161 -8.15 18.70 6.74
C LYS A 161 -7.12 18.15 7.73
N LYS A 162 -7.55 17.28 8.66
CA LYS A 162 -6.64 16.60 9.60
C LYS A 162 -5.60 15.74 8.85
N ALA A 163 -6.02 15.01 7.83
CA ALA A 163 -5.13 14.19 7.02
C ALA A 163 -4.04 15.04 6.34
N ILE A 164 -4.44 16.14 5.69
CA ILE A 164 -3.53 17.03 4.97
C ILE A 164 -2.59 17.76 5.93
N LEU A 165 -3.06 18.25 7.07
CA LEU A 165 -2.21 18.86 8.10
C LEU A 165 -1.17 17.86 8.65
N SER A 166 -1.53 16.57 8.76
CA SER A 166 -0.62 15.51 9.19
C SER A 166 0.38 15.11 8.09
N SER A 167 -0.04 15.14 6.84
CA SER A 167 0.82 14.79 5.69
C SER A 167 0.37 15.51 4.41
N PRO A 168 0.90 16.71 4.14
CA PRO A 168 0.55 17.51 2.95
C PRO A 168 0.83 16.81 1.62
N LYS A 169 1.71 15.80 1.62
CA LYS A 169 2.04 15.02 0.42
C LYS A 169 0.80 14.43 -0.27
N PHE A 170 -0.27 14.14 0.49
CA PHE A 170 -1.50 13.57 -0.04
C PHE A 170 -2.33 14.54 -0.90
N ILE A 171 -2.00 15.83 -0.95
CA ILE A 171 -2.55 16.77 -1.94
C ILE A 171 -2.09 16.38 -3.35
N ASN A 172 -0.86 15.88 -3.49
CA ASN A 172 -0.26 15.51 -4.76
C ASN A 172 -0.81 14.18 -5.28
N SER A 173 -1.38 14.19 -6.51
CA SER A 173 -1.96 12.99 -7.14
C SER A 173 -0.91 11.92 -7.47
N GLU A 174 0.31 12.31 -7.88
CA GLU A 174 1.38 11.35 -8.18
C GLU A 174 1.88 10.67 -6.90
N PHE A 175 1.90 11.41 -5.77
CA PHE A 175 2.19 10.79 -4.48
C PHE A 175 1.12 9.76 -4.12
N ARG A 176 -0.17 10.09 -4.20
CA ARG A 176 -1.26 9.12 -3.96
C ARG A 176 -1.17 7.91 -4.88
N LYS A 177 -0.79 8.12 -6.16
CA LYS A 177 -0.57 7.02 -7.11
C LYS A 177 0.58 6.11 -6.67
N SER A 178 1.66 6.66 -6.13
CA SER A 178 2.76 5.87 -5.57
C SER A 178 2.35 5.06 -4.34
N GLU A 179 1.33 5.53 -3.60
CA GLU A 179 0.68 4.82 -2.49
C GLU A 179 -0.47 3.89 -2.94
N LEU A 180 -0.50 3.52 -4.22
CA LEU A 180 -1.45 2.56 -4.82
C LEU A 180 -2.91 3.01 -4.88
N TRP A 181 -3.17 4.31 -4.81
CA TRP A 181 -4.50 4.86 -5.05
C TRP A 181 -4.90 4.62 -6.51
N GLY A 182 -6.03 3.94 -6.71
CA GLY A 182 -6.53 3.59 -8.03
C GLY A 182 -7.19 4.77 -8.75
N VAL A 183 -7.76 4.49 -9.91
CA VAL A 183 -8.27 5.51 -10.83
C VAL A 183 -9.54 6.17 -10.29
N GLU A 184 -10.48 5.39 -9.76
CA GLU A 184 -11.78 5.92 -9.33
C GLU A 184 -11.64 6.77 -8.06
N ILE A 185 -10.91 6.30 -7.05
CA ILE A 185 -10.69 7.10 -5.83
C ILE A 185 -9.92 8.38 -6.14
N GLN A 186 -8.93 8.36 -7.04
CA GLN A 186 -8.19 9.55 -7.47
C GLN A 186 -9.07 10.57 -8.19
N LYS A 187 -9.98 10.10 -9.05
CA LYS A 187 -10.96 10.94 -9.75
C LYS A 187 -11.85 11.69 -8.76
N ILE A 188 -12.42 10.98 -7.79
CA ILE A 188 -13.28 11.58 -6.76
C ILE A 188 -12.46 12.52 -5.86
N THR A 189 -11.23 12.14 -5.49
CA THR A 189 -10.32 13.01 -4.72
C THR A 189 -10.05 14.33 -5.44
N SER A 190 -9.88 14.29 -6.76
CA SER A 190 -9.71 15.52 -7.56
C SER A 190 -10.95 16.41 -7.55
N GLN A 191 -12.16 15.82 -7.56
CA GLN A 191 -13.42 16.57 -7.41
C GLN A 191 -13.52 17.18 -6.01
N PHE A 192 -13.16 16.41 -4.97
CA PHE A 192 -13.13 16.87 -3.59
C PHE A 192 -12.24 18.10 -3.40
N PHE A 193 -10.99 18.08 -3.88
CA PHE A 193 -10.08 19.22 -3.78
C PHE A 193 -10.49 20.42 -4.65
N LYS A 194 -11.18 20.20 -5.78
CA LYS A 194 -11.75 21.31 -6.56
C LYS A 194 -12.88 22.04 -5.80
N LYS A 195 -13.67 21.31 -5.03
CA LYS A 195 -14.73 21.88 -4.19
C LYS A 195 -14.16 22.57 -2.96
N ASN A 196 -13.12 22.01 -2.35
CA ASN A 196 -12.51 22.47 -1.09
C ASN A 196 -11.11 23.05 -1.35
N LYS A 197 -11.06 24.16 -2.12
CA LYS A 197 -9.79 24.75 -2.61
C LYS A 197 -8.84 25.16 -1.50
N GLU A 198 -9.36 25.57 -0.37
CA GLU A 198 -8.60 25.98 0.82
C GLU A 198 -7.69 24.86 1.37
N LEU A 199 -7.97 23.60 1.06
CA LEU A 199 -7.10 22.49 1.45
C LEU A 199 -5.83 22.38 0.59
N ASN A 200 -5.77 23.08 -0.54
CA ASN A 200 -4.58 23.06 -1.39
C ASN A 200 -3.49 24.04 -0.90
N ASP A 201 -3.82 24.89 0.06
CA ASP A 201 -2.91 25.94 0.57
C ASP A 201 -2.04 25.44 1.75
N TYR A 202 -2.21 24.16 2.17
CA TYR A 202 -1.42 23.50 3.19
C TYR A 202 -0.26 22.71 2.58
#